data_f73537b0ccd9fd33515cd56c6ad9314f
#
_entry.id   f73537b0ccd9fd33515cd56c6ad9314f
#
_cell.length_a   1.000
_cell.length_b   1.000
_cell.length_c   1.000
_cell.angle_alpha   90.00
_cell.angle_beta   90.00
_cell.angle_gamma   90.00
#
_symmetry.space_group_name_H-M   'P 1'
#
loop_
_entity.id
_entity.type
_entity.pdbx_description
1 polymer ?
#
loop_
_entity_poly.entity_id
_entity_poly.type
_entity_poly.pdbx_seq_one_letter_code
_entity_poly.pdbx_strand_id
1 'polypeptide(L)'
;MKRLFICVVGLVIAVTAWSRTFNMKELGADPRGIESCTELINQTIEKASSEGGGTIYFPAGVYLTATIHMKSNITLYVESGAVLRFSDRFEDYLPFVKIRWEGTVMNTLSPLIYAHDAENLTITGRGTLN
;
A
#
# COMPACT_ATOMS: atom_id res chain seq x y z
N MET A 1 16.96 -53.34 -28.63
CA MET A 1 15.99 -52.22 -28.67
C MET A 1 16.17 -51.36 -27.43
N LYS A 2 16.69 -50.19 -27.59
CA LYS A 2 16.78 -49.24 -26.50
C LYS A 2 15.50 -48.43 -26.48
N ARG A 3 14.71 -48.61 -25.42
CA ARG A 3 13.57 -47.70 -25.17
C ARG A 3 14.09 -46.41 -24.56
N LEU A 4 13.95 -45.33 -25.27
CA LEU A 4 14.23 -44.03 -24.77
C LEU A 4 13.05 -43.62 -23.88
N PHE A 5 13.23 -43.66 -22.56
CA PHE A 5 12.30 -43.01 -21.65
C PHE A 5 12.62 -41.51 -21.64
N ILE A 6 11.86 -40.72 -22.38
CA ILE A 6 11.84 -39.30 -22.21
C ILE A 6 11.04 -39.07 -20.94
N CYS A 7 11.73 -38.95 -19.81
CA CYS A 7 11.15 -38.27 -18.66
C CYS A 7 10.96 -36.82 -19.03
N VAL A 8 9.75 -36.49 -19.47
CA VAL A 8 9.33 -35.09 -19.46
C VAL A 8 9.21 -34.73 -17.98
N VAL A 9 10.32 -34.29 -17.39
CA VAL A 9 10.29 -33.57 -16.15
C VAL A 9 9.55 -32.30 -16.49
N GLY A 10 8.25 -32.30 -16.26
CA GLY A 10 7.48 -31.08 -16.27
C GLY A 10 8.13 -30.14 -15.26
N LEU A 11 8.85 -29.16 -15.76
CA LEU A 11 9.34 -28.05 -14.95
C LEU A 11 8.07 -27.35 -14.45
N VAL A 12 7.59 -27.77 -13.28
CA VAL A 12 6.63 -26.98 -12.52
C VAL A 12 7.41 -25.76 -12.08
N ILE A 13 7.38 -24.74 -12.91
CA ILE A 13 7.77 -23.40 -12.47
C ILE A 13 6.72 -23.05 -11.43
N ALA A 14 7.00 -23.40 -10.18
CA ALA A 14 6.31 -22.79 -9.08
C ALA A 14 6.64 -21.31 -9.19
N VAL A 15 5.72 -20.53 -9.78
CA VAL A 15 5.74 -19.09 -9.65
C VAL A 15 5.45 -18.85 -8.18
N THR A 16 6.50 -18.89 -7.36
CA THR A 16 6.43 -18.34 -6.02
C THR A 16 6.14 -16.88 -6.23
N ALA A 17 4.88 -16.49 -5.95
CA ALA A 17 4.52 -15.09 -5.88
C ALA A 17 5.37 -14.50 -4.74
N TRP A 18 6.47 -13.88 -5.11
CA TRP A 18 7.31 -13.17 -4.17
C TRP A 18 6.52 -11.96 -3.73
N SER A 19 5.96 -12.03 -2.52
CA SER A 19 5.40 -10.88 -1.85
C SER A 19 6.55 -9.93 -1.55
N ARG A 20 6.65 -8.85 -2.31
CA ARG A 20 7.66 -7.82 -2.10
C ARG A 20 7.26 -6.99 -0.91
N THR A 21 8.24 -6.71 -0.04
CA THR A 21 8.07 -5.81 1.09
C THR A 21 8.85 -4.53 0.84
N PHE A 22 8.16 -3.41 0.94
CA PHE A 22 8.74 -2.08 0.81
C PHE A 22 8.82 -1.46 2.20
N ASN A 23 10.03 -1.38 2.76
CA ASN A 23 10.26 -0.73 4.04
C ASN A 23 10.32 0.77 3.84
N MET A 24 9.30 1.48 4.32
CA MET A 24 9.14 2.90 4.07
C MET A 24 10.25 3.73 4.71
N LYS A 25 10.74 3.34 5.88
CA LYS A 25 11.86 4.02 6.52
C LYS A 25 13.14 3.92 5.70
N GLU A 26 13.44 2.75 5.16
CA GLU A 26 14.60 2.54 4.29
C GLU A 26 14.47 3.28 2.95
N LEU A 27 13.25 3.48 2.48
CA LEU A 27 12.97 4.23 1.25
C LEU A 27 13.00 5.75 1.43
N GLY A 28 13.19 6.22 2.66
CA GLY A 28 13.36 7.64 2.94
C GLY A 28 12.20 8.33 3.66
N ALA A 29 11.19 7.58 4.12
CA ALA A 29 10.12 8.16 4.94
C ALA A 29 10.69 8.66 6.27
N ASP A 30 10.30 9.88 6.68
CA ASP A 30 10.75 10.48 7.92
C ASP A 30 10.01 9.86 9.12
N PRO A 31 10.71 9.08 9.99
CA PRO A 31 10.08 8.44 11.13
C PRO A 31 9.88 9.36 12.34
N ARG A 32 10.21 10.65 12.21
CA ARG A 32 10.06 11.66 13.26
C ARG A 32 8.71 12.37 13.22
N GLY A 33 7.92 12.17 12.17
CA GLY A 33 6.63 12.83 11.97
C GLY A 33 6.73 14.31 11.65
N ILE A 34 7.83 14.76 11.06
CA ILE A 34 8.08 16.17 10.72
C ILE A 34 7.78 16.42 9.24
N GLU A 35 8.40 15.66 8.37
CA GLU A 35 8.22 15.79 6.92
C GLU A 35 7.13 14.85 6.41
N SER A 36 6.30 15.34 5.51
CA SER A 36 5.23 14.54 4.92
C SER A 36 5.79 13.41 4.08
N CYS A 37 5.25 12.22 4.30
CA CYS A 37 5.57 11.02 3.54
C CYS A 37 4.50 10.68 2.49
N THR A 38 3.50 11.52 2.31
CA THR A 38 2.32 11.23 1.47
C THR A 38 2.69 10.83 0.06
N GLU A 39 3.53 11.63 -0.59
CA GLU A 39 3.93 11.38 -1.96
C GLU A 39 4.73 10.09 -2.09
N LEU A 40 5.70 9.87 -1.21
CA LEU A 40 6.50 8.66 -1.20
C LEU A 40 5.65 7.41 -0.99
N ILE A 41 4.71 7.44 -0.05
CA ILE A 41 3.80 6.34 0.22
C ILE A 41 2.97 6.01 -1.03
N ASN A 42 2.35 7.01 -1.63
CA ASN A 42 1.47 6.81 -2.78
C ASN A 42 2.23 6.37 -4.03
N GLN A 43 3.42 6.90 -4.28
CA GLN A 43 4.28 6.44 -5.37
C GLN A 43 4.74 4.99 -5.17
N THR A 44 5.07 4.61 -3.95
CA THR A 44 5.47 3.24 -3.62
C THR A 44 4.31 2.26 -3.80
N ILE A 45 3.11 2.64 -3.37
CA ILE A 45 1.89 1.83 -3.57
C ILE A 45 1.62 1.64 -5.07
N GLU A 46 1.68 2.70 -5.84
CA GLU A 46 1.43 2.64 -7.29
C GLU A 46 2.45 1.74 -7.99
N LYS A 47 3.72 1.88 -7.67
CA LYS A 47 4.79 1.03 -8.19
C LYS A 47 4.57 -0.44 -7.81
N ALA A 48 4.33 -0.72 -6.54
CA ALA A 48 4.12 -2.08 -6.05
C ALA A 48 2.90 -2.74 -6.71
N SER A 49 1.79 -2.02 -6.83
CA SER A 49 0.58 -2.52 -7.48
C SER A 49 0.81 -2.81 -8.97
N SER A 50 1.53 -1.97 -9.68
CA SER A 50 1.87 -2.16 -11.10
C SER A 50 2.76 -3.37 -11.34
N GLU A 51 3.54 -3.78 -10.34
CA GLU A 51 4.45 -4.92 -10.38
C GLU A 51 3.82 -6.22 -9.80
N GLY A 52 2.52 -6.24 -9.58
CA GLY A 52 1.79 -7.41 -9.10
C GLY A 52 1.41 -7.39 -7.63
N GLY A 53 1.73 -6.32 -6.90
CA GLY A 53 1.38 -6.14 -5.51
C GLY A 53 2.57 -6.19 -4.56
N GLY A 54 2.31 -5.99 -3.28
CA GLY A 54 3.32 -6.01 -2.24
C GLY A 54 2.82 -5.49 -0.91
N THR A 55 3.72 -5.51 0.05
CA THR A 55 3.49 -4.99 1.39
C THR A 55 4.22 -3.67 1.59
N ILE A 56 3.49 -2.66 1.99
CA ILE A 56 4.02 -1.35 2.36
C ILE A 56 4.22 -1.38 3.87
N TYR A 57 5.46 -1.49 4.30
CA TYR A 57 5.83 -1.75 5.68
C TYR A 57 6.34 -0.49 6.37
N PHE A 58 5.74 -0.19 7.52
CA PHE A 58 6.14 0.91 8.39
C PHE A 58 6.72 0.34 9.69
N PRO A 59 8.06 0.36 9.85
CA PRO A 59 8.67 0.03 11.13
C PRO A 59 8.38 1.11 12.19
N ALA A 60 8.69 0.85 13.45
CA ALA A 60 8.43 1.79 14.54
C ALA A 60 8.90 3.22 14.21
N GLY A 61 8.08 4.19 14.51
CA GLY A 61 8.27 5.61 14.20
C GLY A 61 6.96 6.33 13.99
N VAL A 62 7.01 7.63 13.80
CA VAL A 62 5.85 8.48 13.50
C VAL A 62 5.98 8.97 12.06
N TYR A 63 5.01 8.65 11.23
CA TYR A 63 5.01 9.01 9.82
C TYR A 63 3.87 9.98 9.54
N LEU A 64 4.21 11.21 9.19
CA LEU A 64 3.22 12.21 8.81
C LEU A 64 2.76 11.97 7.37
N THR A 65 1.47 11.83 7.19
CA THR A 65 0.88 11.60 5.86
C THR A 65 -0.45 12.34 5.71
N ALA A 66 -0.92 12.46 4.50
CA ALA A 66 -2.29 12.78 4.15
C ALA A 66 -2.94 11.56 3.51
N THR A 67 -3.85 11.74 2.55
CA THR A 67 -4.56 10.62 1.92
C THR A 67 -3.62 9.57 1.37
N ILE A 68 -3.84 8.33 1.77
CA ILE A 68 -3.20 7.15 1.20
C ILE A 68 -4.14 6.57 0.15
N HIS A 69 -3.68 6.52 -1.09
CA HIS A 69 -4.41 5.94 -2.21
C HIS A 69 -4.04 4.47 -2.35
N MET A 70 -4.89 3.60 -1.86
CA MET A 70 -4.71 2.16 -1.99
C MET A 70 -4.97 1.70 -3.44
N LYS A 71 -4.16 0.79 -3.90
CA LYS A 71 -4.28 0.12 -5.20
C LYS A 71 -4.41 -1.38 -5.00
N SER A 72 -4.77 -2.10 -6.06
CA SER A 72 -4.97 -3.55 -5.99
C SER A 72 -3.73 -4.30 -5.52
N ASN A 73 -3.95 -5.36 -4.76
CA ASN A 73 -2.94 -6.30 -4.28
C ASN A 73 -1.91 -5.67 -3.31
N ILE A 74 -2.32 -4.68 -2.55
CA ILE A 74 -1.47 -3.98 -1.59
C ILE A 74 -1.88 -4.33 -0.16
N THR A 75 -0.88 -4.65 0.64
CA THR A 75 -0.99 -4.76 2.10
C THR A 75 -0.30 -3.57 2.74
N LEU A 76 -1.04 -2.81 3.53
CA LEU A 76 -0.49 -1.75 4.37
C LEU A 76 -0.21 -2.36 5.75
N TYR A 77 1.05 -2.49 6.09
CA TYR A 77 1.48 -3.10 7.34
C TYR A 77 2.08 -2.05 8.27
N VAL A 78 1.39 -1.76 9.35
CA VAL A 78 1.83 -0.79 10.37
C VAL A 78 2.29 -1.56 11.60
N GLU A 79 3.60 -1.59 11.83
CA GLU A 79 4.24 -2.36 12.88
C GLU A 79 3.90 -1.82 14.27
N SER A 80 4.04 -2.66 15.29
CA SER A 80 3.99 -2.24 16.68
C SER A 80 4.98 -1.08 16.91
N GLY A 81 4.50 0.02 17.48
CA GLY A 81 5.30 1.24 17.67
C GLY A 81 5.34 2.17 16.46
N ALA A 82 4.76 1.80 15.33
CA ALA A 82 4.57 2.69 14.21
C ALA A 82 3.25 3.45 14.34
N VAL A 83 3.28 4.73 14.02
CA VAL A 83 2.11 5.61 13.99
C VAL A 83 2.05 6.28 12.63
N LEU A 84 0.97 6.07 11.90
CA LEU A 84 0.63 6.89 10.76
C LEU A 84 -0.19 8.07 11.27
N ARG A 85 0.43 9.23 11.29
CA ARG A 85 -0.22 10.47 11.73
C ARG A 85 -0.71 11.24 10.53
N PHE A 86 -2.02 11.36 10.43
CA PHE A 86 -2.65 12.07 9.32
C PHE A 86 -2.66 13.58 9.58
N SER A 87 -2.35 14.33 8.52
CA SER A 87 -2.32 15.79 8.56
C SER A 87 -3.68 16.37 9.00
N ASP A 88 -3.64 17.42 9.80
CA ASP A 88 -4.81 18.21 10.21
C ASP A 88 -5.08 19.40 9.28
N ARG A 89 -4.30 19.55 8.20
CA ARG A 89 -4.44 20.64 7.25
C ARG A 89 -5.40 20.26 6.13
N PHE A 90 -6.41 21.07 5.93
CA PHE A 90 -7.41 20.90 4.87
C PHE A 90 -6.80 20.77 3.47
N GLU A 91 -5.81 21.59 3.18
CA GLU A 91 -5.16 21.67 1.87
C GLU A 91 -4.48 20.35 1.48
N ASP A 92 -4.08 19.56 2.46
CA ASP A 92 -3.39 18.28 2.22
C ASP A 92 -4.35 17.19 1.69
N TYR A 93 -5.66 17.44 1.71
CA TYR A 93 -6.70 16.52 1.27
C TYR A 93 -7.37 16.93 -0.04
N LEU A 94 -6.79 17.86 -0.75
CA LEU A 94 -7.21 18.25 -2.09
C LEU A 94 -6.45 17.43 -3.15
N PRO A 95 -7.01 17.26 -4.35
CA PRO A 95 -8.32 17.70 -4.80
C PRO A 95 -9.47 16.89 -4.22
N PHE A 96 -10.70 17.42 -4.39
CA PHE A 96 -11.91 16.68 -4.04
C PHE A 96 -12.02 15.39 -4.85
N VAL A 97 -12.52 14.34 -4.19
CA VAL A 97 -12.84 13.06 -4.83
C VAL A 97 -14.34 12.85 -4.91
N LYS A 98 -14.77 12.07 -5.89
CA LYS A 98 -16.16 11.67 -6.01
C LYS A 98 -16.41 10.43 -5.14
N ILE A 99 -17.40 10.52 -4.30
CA ILE A 99 -17.89 9.38 -3.52
C ILE A 99 -19.39 9.21 -3.74
N ARG A 100 -19.89 8.04 -3.39
CA ARG A 100 -21.31 7.77 -3.31
C ARG A 100 -21.70 7.63 -1.85
N TRP A 101 -22.55 8.55 -1.38
CA TRP A 101 -23.07 8.54 -0.03
C TRP A 101 -24.59 8.41 -0.08
N GLU A 102 -25.14 7.39 0.57
CA GLU A 102 -26.58 7.12 0.59
C GLU A 102 -27.26 7.19 -0.78
N GLY A 103 -26.59 6.66 -1.81
CA GLY A 103 -27.09 6.66 -3.18
C GLY A 103 -26.81 7.93 -3.99
N THR A 104 -26.32 8.99 -3.37
CA THR A 104 -26.00 10.27 -4.05
C THR A 104 -24.52 10.38 -4.35
N VAL A 105 -24.19 10.76 -5.57
CA VAL A 105 -22.82 11.06 -5.97
C VAL A 105 -22.49 12.49 -5.54
N MET A 106 -21.41 12.66 -4.80
CA MET A 106 -20.97 13.95 -4.30
C MET A 106 -19.45 14.09 -4.35
N ASN A 107 -18.98 15.32 -4.41
CA ASN A 107 -17.58 15.64 -4.25
C ASN A 107 -17.28 15.93 -2.78
N THR A 108 -16.25 15.33 -2.26
CA THR A 108 -15.81 15.53 -0.88
C THR A 108 -14.30 15.63 -0.80
N LEU A 109 -13.80 16.06 0.34
CA LEU A 109 -12.37 15.95 0.64
C LEU A 109 -11.92 14.50 0.52
N SER A 110 -10.69 14.30 0.09
CA SER A 110 -10.09 12.97 0.08
C SER A 110 -10.10 12.39 1.50
N PRO A 111 -10.57 11.14 1.68
CA PRO A 111 -10.51 10.50 2.99
C PRO A 111 -9.07 10.16 3.38
N LEU A 112 -8.84 9.75 4.60
CA LEU A 112 -7.52 9.36 5.10
C LEU A 112 -6.95 8.19 4.30
N ILE A 113 -7.77 7.20 4.02
CA ILE A 113 -7.43 6.06 3.16
C ILE A 113 -8.51 5.92 2.10
N TYR A 114 -8.10 5.91 0.85
CA TYR A 114 -8.99 5.91 -0.30
C TYR A 114 -8.64 4.77 -1.25
N ALA A 115 -9.65 4.07 -1.73
CA ALA A 115 -9.52 3.06 -2.78
C ALA A 115 -10.66 3.20 -3.77
N HIS A 116 -10.35 3.12 -5.05
CA HIS A 116 -11.33 3.14 -6.13
C HIS A 116 -10.97 2.10 -7.17
N ASP A 117 -11.94 1.26 -7.55
CA ASP A 117 -11.76 0.17 -8.50
C ASP A 117 -10.54 -0.72 -8.17
N ALA A 118 -10.34 -0.99 -6.88
CA ALA A 118 -9.24 -1.78 -6.39
C ALA A 118 -9.73 -3.03 -5.66
N GLU A 119 -8.97 -4.11 -5.75
CA GLU A 119 -9.29 -5.38 -5.12
C GLU A 119 -8.08 -5.96 -4.39
N ASN A 120 -8.32 -6.88 -3.46
CA ASN A 120 -7.30 -7.54 -2.67
C ASN A 120 -6.46 -6.54 -1.85
N LEU A 121 -7.14 -5.77 -1.01
CA LEU A 121 -6.54 -4.78 -0.13
C LEU A 121 -6.53 -5.29 1.31
N THR A 122 -5.42 -5.05 2.00
CA THR A 122 -5.27 -5.40 3.41
C THR A 122 -4.64 -4.24 4.16
N ILE A 123 -5.20 -3.92 5.32
CA ILE A 123 -4.59 -3.04 6.32
C ILE A 123 -4.42 -3.88 7.57
N THR A 124 -3.21 -4.01 8.05
CA THR A 124 -2.88 -4.91 9.15
C THR A 124 -1.72 -4.37 9.99
N GLY A 125 -1.42 -5.07 11.07
CA GLY A 125 -0.36 -4.72 11.99
C GLY A 125 -0.90 -4.35 13.36
N ARG A 126 0.01 -3.98 14.25
CA ARG A 126 -0.30 -3.58 15.63
C ARG A 126 0.02 -2.12 15.91
N GLY A 127 0.24 -1.36 14.87
CA GLY A 127 0.50 0.07 14.95
C GLY A 127 -0.77 0.89 15.12
N THR A 128 -0.63 2.20 14.94
CA THR A 128 -1.68 3.19 15.16
C THR A 128 -1.92 4.00 13.89
N LEU A 129 -3.19 4.22 13.57
CA LEU A 129 -3.65 5.23 12.61
C LEU A 129 -4.26 6.37 13.42
N ASN A 130 -3.70 7.58 13.33
CA ASN A 130 -4.11 8.73 14.16
C ASN A 130 -4.35 9.99 13.30
#